data_9a9a6d44ef089bf7f26bc4e2fd80be8d
#
_entry.id   9a9a6d44ef089bf7f26bc4e2fd80be8d
#
_cell.length_a   1.000
_cell.length_b   1.000
_cell.length_c   1.000
_cell.angle_alpha   90.00
_cell.angle_beta   90.00
_cell.angle_gamma   90.00
#
_symmetry.space_group_name_H-M   'P 1'
#
loop_
_entity.id
_entity.type
_entity.pdbx_description
1 polymer ?
#
loop_
_entity_poly.entity_id
_entity_poly.type
_entity_poly.pdbx_seq_one_letter_code
_entity_poly.pdbx_strand_id
1 'polypeptide(L)'
;MPQWQGGGDYDLPPVTGEIYPLGARLLSFLAPKSKTTPEFEVPVAPYEGKHGWKTNGVYQQEVVLKQLHAAREIIDREAPDRIVVFGGDCLVDQAPFSYLNEKYDGDLAVIWVDAHPDISTPEVFDREHAMVLGNLMGDGDPVFAREVKKPLTGGQVAIVGPSRFNSPKESAIVERLGMKVFPPETVFETSTAVTDWLKASGLKHVAIHFDIDSLDPRFFYSQFPNDPNGIPFDTAPGKLKIEQVTRLILDIGKTADLVGLGIAEHMPWDAWNLKRMMESLPILK
;
A
#
# COMPACT_ATOMS: atom_id res chain seq x y z
N MET A 1 -8.05 3.63 6.26
CA MET A 1 -7.25 3.05 7.37
C MET A 1 -6.05 3.94 7.64
N PRO A 2 -6.05 4.75 8.67
CA PRO A 2 -5.01 5.75 8.91
C PRO A 2 -3.79 5.16 9.65
N GLN A 3 -3.18 4.13 9.09
CA GLN A 3 -2.05 3.42 9.66
C GLN A 3 -0.74 4.18 9.47
N TRP A 4 0.18 4.08 10.41
CA TRP A 4 1.39 4.90 10.51
C TRP A 4 2.69 4.11 10.56
N GLN A 5 2.67 2.81 10.37
CA GLN A 5 3.85 2.00 10.55
C GLN A 5 4.86 2.16 9.43
N GLY A 6 5.63 2.99 9.27
CA GLY A 6 6.66 3.09 8.25
C GLY A 6 7.84 3.93 8.67
N GLY A 7 7.63 4.93 9.47
CA GLY A 7 8.63 5.95 9.69
C GLY A 7 9.04 6.24 11.12
N GLY A 8 8.77 5.38 12.08
CA GLY A 8 8.96 5.67 13.51
C GLY A 8 10.40 5.76 14.02
N ASP A 9 11.42 5.52 13.20
CA ASP A 9 12.81 5.36 13.68
C ASP A 9 13.84 6.33 13.12
N TYR A 10 13.39 7.28 12.38
CA TYR A 10 14.31 8.36 12.09
C TYR A 10 14.38 9.23 13.35
N ASP A 11 15.59 9.50 13.87
CA ASP A 11 15.88 10.45 14.98
C ASP A 11 15.43 11.90 14.70
N LEU A 12 14.50 12.03 13.78
CA LEU A 12 13.87 13.27 13.34
C LEU A 12 12.50 13.40 13.99
N PRO A 13 11.96 14.61 14.11
CA PRO A 13 10.68 14.82 14.80
C PRO A 13 9.61 13.87 14.28
N PRO A 14 8.59 13.52 15.05
CA PRO A 14 7.61 12.44 14.80
C PRO A 14 6.69 12.72 13.61
N VAL A 15 7.32 12.91 12.44
CA VAL A 15 6.65 13.39 11.24
C VAL A 15 5.81 12.29 10.61
N THR A 16 6.37 11.10 10.52
CA THR A 16 5.75 10.00 9.79
C THR A 16 4.57 9.38 10.53
N GLY A 17 4.66 9.27 11.85
CA GLY A 17 3.58 8.73 12.68
C GLY A 17 2.28 9.54 12.66
N GLU A 18 2.33 10.80 12.23
CA GLU A 18 1.16 11.66 12.13
C GLU A 18 0.79 12.02 10.69
N ILE A 19 1.76 12.02 9.77
CA ILE A 19 1.50 12.39 8.38
C ILE A 19 0.76 11.29 7.62
N TYR A 20 1.05 10.02 7.86
CA TYR A 20 0.32 8.90 7.30
C TYR A 20 -1.18 8.93 7.64
N PRO A 21 -1.58 9.08 8.92
CA PRO A 21 -2.99 9.26 9.28
C PRO A 21 -3.64 10.49 8.64
N LEU A 22 -2.91 11.61 8.53
CA LEU A 22 -3.39 12.80 7.83
C LEU A 22 -3.60 12.52 6.34
N GLY A 23 -2.64 11.85 5.69
CA GLY A 23 -2.71 11.46 4.30
C GLY A 23 -3.91 10.58 3.99
N ALA A 24 -4.14 9.54 4.77
CA ALA A 24 -5.28 8.63 4.63
C ALA A 24 -6.63 9.37 4.77
N ARG A 25 -6.75 10.26 5.75
CA ARG A 25 -7.95 11.07 5.96
C ARG A 25 -8.16 12.09 4.86
N LEU A 26 -7.10 12.67 4.33
CA LEU A 26 -7.19 13.59 3.20
C LEU A 26 -7.63 12.86 1.92
N LEU A 27 -7.13 11.66 1.66
CA LEU A 27 -7.62 10.82 0.55
C LEU A 27 -9.12 10.55 0.68
N SER A 28 -9.58 10.14 1.87
CA SER A 28 -11.02 9.97 2.12
C SER A 28 -11.81 11.26 1.93
N PHE A 29 -11.29 12.41 2.36
CA PHE A 29 -11.94 13.71 2.18
C PHE A 29 -12.05 14.12 0.70
N LEU A 30 -11.03 13.86 -0.10
CA LEU A 30 -10.97 14.19 -1.52
C LEU A 30 -11.82 13.24 -2.39
N ALA A 31 -12.06 12.03 -1.91
CA ALA A 31 -12.83 11.04 -2.65
C ALA A 31 -14.28 11.47 -2.84
N PRO A 32 -14.89 11.16 -3.99
CA PRO A 32 -16.31 11.39 -4.21
C PRO A 32 -17.13 10.65 -3.14
N LYS A 33 -18.03 11.35 -2.48
CA LYS A 33 -18.88 10.74 -1.45
C LYS A 33 -20.02 9.95 -2.09
N SER A 34 -20.09 8.66 -1.75
CA SER A 34 -21.20 7.80 -2.12
C SER A 34 -22.38 7.97 -1.14
N LYS A 35 -23.60 7.89 -1.66
CA LYS A 35 -24.82 7.88 -0.82
C LYS A 35 -25.19 6.46 -0.35
N THR A 36 -24.64 5.44 -0.98
CA THR A 36 -25.02 4.04 -0.79
C THR A 36 -23.88 3.16 -0.26
N THR A 37 -22.65 3.61 -0.37
CA THR A 37 -21.48 2.87 0.10
C THR A 37 -21.10 3.37 1.49
N PRO A 38 -21.13 2.52 2.53
CA PRO A 38 -20.69 2.92 3.86
C PRO A 38 -19.19 3.15 3.90
N GLU A 39 -18.75 4.05 4.77
CA GLU A 39 -17.34 4.35 5.01
C GLU A 39 -17.04 4.06 6.49
N PHE A 40 -15.96 3.35 6.74
CA PHE A 40 -15.50 2.98 8.08
C PHE A 40 -14.06 3.43 8.28
N GLU A 41 -13.77 4.09 9.39
CA GLU A 41 -12.40 4.32 9.81
C GLU A 41 -11.93 3.14 10.67
N VAL A 42 -10.87 2.46 10.23
CA VAL A 42 -10.27 1.36 10.98
C VAL A 42 -9.56 1.95 12.21
N PRO A 43 -9.83 1.45 13.42
CA PRO A 43 -9.11 1.87 14.62
C PRO A 43 -7.61 1.56 14.50
N VAL A 44 -6.78 2.56 14.72
CA VAL A 44 -5.33 2.41 14.76
C VAL A 44 -4.81 2.97 16.09
N ALA A 45 -3.75 2.36 16.61
CA ALA A 45 -3.11 2.86 17.81
C ALA A 45 -2.53 4.27 17.55
N PRO A 46 -2.61 5.20 18.51
CA PRO A 46 -1.97 6.49 18.38
C PRO A 46 -0.45 6.32 18.32
N TYR A 47 0.20 7.14 17.51
CA TYR A 47 1.65 7.21 17.50
C TYR A 47 2.14 7.91 18.79
N GLU A 48 2.97 7.24 19.56
CA GLU A 48 3.42 7.74 20.87
C GLU A 48 4.74 8.52 20.81
N GLY A 49 5.28 8.76 19.61
CA GLY A 49 6.54 9.52 19.45
C GLY A 49 7.79 8.82 20.00
N LYS A 50 7.71 7.54 20.29
CA LYS A 50 8.83 6.73 20.81
C LYS A 50 9.31 5.75 19.74
N HIS A 51 10.61 5.48 19.78
CA HIS A 51 11.15 4.33 19.06
C HIS A 51 10.39 3.08 19.51
N GLY A 52 9.73 2.43 18.57
CA GLY A 52 9.02 1.20 18.85
C GLY A 52 10.02 0.07 19.15
N TRP A 53 9.58 -0.87 19.95
CA TRP A 53 10.31 -2.13 20.10
C TRP A 53 10.12 -3.01 18.87
N LYS A 54 11.10 -3.86 18.63
CA LYS A 54 11.01 -4.93 17.61
C LYS A 54 10.53 -6.22 18.25
N THR A 55 9.59 -6.87 17.60
CA THR A 55 9.21 -8.26 17.88
C THR A 55 9.49 -9.08 16.62
N ASN A 56 10.18 -10.22 16.76
CA ASN A 56 10.58 -11.07 15.62
C ASN A 56 11.31 -10.32 14.48
N GLY A 57 12.06 -9.28 14.82
CA GLY A 57 12.79 -8.47 13.84
C GLY A 57 12.00 -7.29 13.25
N VAL A 58 10.71 -7.15 13.55
CA VAL A 58 9.82 -6.13 12.97
C VAL A 58 9.40 -5.10 14.01
N TYR A 59 9.49 -3.84 13.65
CA TYR A 59 9.05 -2.74 14.50
C TYR A 59 7.54 -2.75 14.67
N GLN A 60 7.08 -2.57 15.94
CA GLN A 60 5.67 -2.45 16.30
C GLN A 60 4.80 -3.60 15.78
N GLN A 61 5.39 -4.79 15.55
CA GLN A 61 4.70 -5.94 14.94
C GLN A 61 3.35 -6.23 15.61
N GLU A 62 3.30 -6.28 16.93
CA GLU A 62 2.06 -6.56 17.66
C GLU A 62 1.01 -5.46 17.51
N VAL A 63 1.44 -4.21 17.36
CA VAL A 63 0.52 -3.07 17.19
C VAL A 63 -0.13 -3.12 15.81
N VAL A 64 0.68 -3.28 14.76
CA VAL A 64 0.15 -3.33 13.38
C VAL A 64 -0.62 -4.61 13.12
N LEU A 65 -0.30 -5.72 13.80
CA LEU A 65 -1.12 -6.95 13.76
C LEU A 65 -2.53 -6.71 14.34
N LYS A 66 -2.64 -6.00 15.45
CA LYS A 66 -3.95 -5.63 16.01
C LYS A 66 -4.75 -4.72 15.05
N GLN A 67 -4.09 -3.84 14.33
CA GLN A 67 -4.70 -2.98 13.32
C GLN A 67 -5.19 -3.80 12.11
N LEU A 68 -4.41 -4.80 11.68
CA LEU A 68 -4.84 -5.76 10.66
C LEU A 68 -6.12 -6.50 11.09
N HIS A 69 -6.16 -7.00 12.34
CA HIS A 69 -7.34 -7.69 12.88
C HIS A 69 -8.56 -6.75 12.95
N ALA A 70 -8.38 -5.50 13.38
CA ALA A 70 -9.47 -4.51 13.40
C ALA A 70 -10.03 -4.23 11.99
N ALA A 71 -9.17 -4.16 10.98
CA ALA A 71 -9.61 -4.05 9.59
C ALA A 71 -10.39 -5.29 9.16
N ARG A 72 -9.88 -6.48 9.48
CA ARG A 72 -10.53 -7.76 9.14
C ARG A 72 -11.90 -7.91 9.81
N GLU A 73 -12.05 -7.53 11.07
CA GLU A 73 -13.33 -7.56 11.78
C GLU A 73 -14.40 -6.69 11.10
N ILE A 74 -14.04 -5.50 10.63
CA ILE A 74 -14.94 -4.63 9.88
C ILE A 74 -15.34 -5.30 8.57
N ILE A 75 -14.36 -5.80 7.82
CA ILE A 75 -14.60 -6.44 6.52
C ILE A 75 -15.48 -7.69 6.67
N ASP A 76 -15.20 -8.56 7.63
CA ASP A 76 -15.96 -9.78 7.87
C ASP A 76 -17.41 -9.47 8.29
N ARG A 77 -17.62 -8.42 9.08
CA ARG A 77 -18.97 -7.97 9.49
C ARG A 77 -19.78 -7.43 8.31
N GLU A 78 -19.16 -6.59 7.49
CA GLU A 78 -19.83 -5.94 6.35
C GLU A 78 -19.96 -6.87 5.14
N ALA A 79 -19.11 -7.87 5.03
CA ALA A 79 -19.06 -8.86 3.95
C ALA A 79 -19.17 -8.26 2.52
N PRO A 80 -18.40 -7.20 2.19
CA PRO A 80 -18.57 -6.44 0.97
C PRO A 80 -18.16 -7.24 -0.27
N ASP A 81 -18.76 -6.89 -1.42
CA ASP A 81 -18.33 -7.41 -2.72
C ASP A 81 -17.15 -6.63 -3.29
N ARG A 82 -17.01 -5.36 -2.91
CA ARG A 82 -15.94 -4.48 -3.36
C ARG A 82 -15.41 -3.65 -2.20
N ILE A 83 -14.10 -3.39 -2.20
CA ILE A 83 -13.45 -2.63 -1.14
C ILE A 83 -12.56 -1.55 -1.76
N VAL A 84 -12.72 -0.31 -1.28
CA VAL A 84 -11.75 0.77 -1.52
C VAL A 84 -11.10 1.11 -0.19
N VAL A 85 -9.78 1.20 -0.18
CA VAL A 85 -8.99 1.57 1.00
C VAL A 85 -8.29 2.90 0.74
N PHE A 86 -8.51 3.87 1.61
CA PHE A 86 -7.67 5.05 1.72
C PHE A 86 -6.69 4.80 2.86
N GLY A 87 -5.44 4.51 2.49
CA GLY A 87 -4.42 3.98 3.36
C GLY A 87 -3.49 5.02 3.95
N GLY A 88 -2.82 4.61 5.02
CA GLY A 88 -1.55 5.14 5.42
C GLY A 88 -0.44 4.46 4.63
N ASP A 89 0.25 3.49 5.24
CA ASP A 89 1.27 2.68 4.57
C ASP A 89 0.68 1.52 3.73
N CYS A 90 1.54 0.78 3.02
CA CYS A 90 1.12 -0.31 2.11
C CYS A 90 0.46 -1.49 2.81
N LEU A 91 0.75 -1.75 4.11
CA LEU A 91 0.20 -2.88 4.85
C LEU A 91 -1.34 -2.84 4.94
N VAL A 92 -1.97 -1.68 4.75
CA VAL A 92 -3.43 -1.50 4.80
C VAL A 92 -4.18 -2.42 3.84
N ASP A 93 -3.53 -2.90 2.78
CA ASP A 93 -4.16 -3.73 1.76
C ASP A 93 -4.11 -5.24 2.04
N GLN A 94 -3.38 -5.68 3.08
CA GLN A 94 -3.33 -7.10 3.41
C GLN A 94 -4.71 -7.68 3.79
N ALA A 95 -5.45 -7.04 4.68
CA ALA A 95 -6.75 -7.53 5.12
C ALA A 95 -7.78 -7.55 3.97
N PRO A 96 -7.97 -6.45 3.20
CA PRO A 96 -8.93 -6.42 2.11
C PRO A 96 -8.60 -7.38 0.97
N PHE A 97 -7.32 -7.48 0.54
CA PHE A 97 -6.96 -8.34 -0.58
C PHE A 97 -6.98 -9.83 -0.21
N SER A 98 -6.58 -10.18 1.03
CA SER A 98 -6.77 -11.52 1.56
C SER A 98 -8.25 -11.91 1.58
N TYR A 99 -9.12 -11.04 2.09
CA TYR A 99 -10.56 -11.27 2.10
C TYR A 99 -11.14 -11.45 0.69
N LEU A 100 -10.78 -10.57 -0.26
CA LEU A 100 -11.27 -10.67 -1.64
C LEU A 100 -10.81 -11.96 -2.32
N ASN A 101 -9.57 -12.40 -2.08
CA ASN A 101 -9.06 -13.67 -2.60
C ASN A 101 -9.80 -14.87 -2.03
N GLU A 102 -10.18 -14.84 -0.75
CA GLU A 102 -11.03 -15.85 -0.13
C GLU A 102 -12.44 -15.82 -0.74
N LYS A 103 -13.05 -14.64 -0.81
CA LYS A 103 -14.43 -14.43 -1.29
C LYS A 103 -14.62 -14.90 -2.72
N TYR A 104 -13.68 -14.62 -3.60
CA TYR A 104 -13.72 -15.03 -5.01
C TYR A 104 -13.06 -16.37 -5.29
N ASP A 105 -12.78 -17.14 -4.24
CA ASP A 105 -12.20 -18.48 -4.31
C ASP A 105 -10.92 -18.59 -5.15
N GLY A 106 -10.08 -17.54 -5.10
CA GLY A 106 -8.83 -17.47 -5.87
C GLY A 106 -8.98 -16.98 -7.30
N ASP A 107 -10.18 -16.61 -7.75
CA ASP A 107 -10.42 -15.94 -9.04
C ASP A 107 -10.19 -14.42 -8.90
N LEU A 108 -9.01 -14.04 -8.41
CA LEU A 108 -8.58 -12.67 -8.16
C LEU A 108 -7.17 -12.44 -8.71
N ALA A 109 -7.02 -11.48 -9.60
CA ALA A 109 -5.72 -10.89 -9.94
C ALA A 109 -5.38 -9.77 -8.95
N VAL A 110 -4.12 -9.66 -8.56
CA VAL A 110 -3.60 -8.52 -7.79
C VAL A 110 -2.56 -7.79 -8.64
N ILE A 111 -2.82 -6.52 -8.89
CA ILE A 111 -1.91 -5.63 -9.62
C ILE A 111 -1.33 -4.64 -8.62
N TRP A 112 -0.03 -4.76 -8.35
CA TRP A 112 0.74 -3.97 -7.40
C TRP A 112 1.45 -2.84 -8.13
N VAL A 113 0.87 -1.62 -8.10
CA VAL A 113 1.42 -0.42 -8.76
C VAL A 113 2.24 0.33 -7.74
N ASP A 114 3.58 0.18 -7.84
CA ASP A 114 4.50 0.61 -6.80
C ASP A 114 5.92 0.77 -7.38
N ALA A 115 6.73 1.65 -6.78
CA ALA A 115 8.16 1.72 -7.06
C ALA A 115 8.94 0.57 -6.41
N HIS A 116 8.34 -0.15 -5.47
CA HIS A 116 8.89 -1.25 -4.68
C HIS A 116 8.05 -2.52 -4.84
N PRO A 117 8.60 -3.70 -4.61
CA PRO A 117 7.87 -4.96 -4.75
C PRO A 117 7.09 -5.38 -3.50
N ASP A 118 7.36 -4.80 -2.34
CA ASP A 118 6.79 -5.11 -1.02
C ASP A 118 6.79 -6.61 -0.66
N ILE A 119 7.90 -7.27 -0.99
CA ILE A 119 8.14 -8.70 -0.78
C ILE A 119 9.33 -8.98 0.13
N SER A 120 9.72 -7.99 0.92
CA SER A 120 10.80 -8.12 1.89
C SER A 120 10.46 -9.17 2.97
N THR A 121 11.42 -9.47 3.82
CA THR A 121 11.24 -10.36 4.97
C THR A 121 11.87 -9.71 6.21
N PRO A 122 11.55 -10.16 7.44
CA PRO A 122 12.15 -9.63 8.66
C PRO A 122 13.69 -9.73 8.72
N GLU A 123 14.30 -10.59 7.89
CA GLU A 123 15.75 -10.70 7.74
C GLU A 123 16.37 -9.63 6.84
N VAL A 124 15.57 -8.99 6.00
CA VAL A 124 16.03 -8.00 5.00
C VAL A 124 15.66 -6.59 5.42
N PHE A 125 14.45 -6.42 5.93
CA PHE A 125 13.91 -5.13 6.34
C PHE A 125 13.09 -5.30 7.62
N ASP A 126 12.88 -4.24 8.37
CA ASP A 126 12.28 -4.30 9.70
C ASP A 126 10.92 -3.56 9.80
N ARG A 127 10.33 -3.22 8.66
CA ARG A 127 9.03 -2.57 8.56
C ARG A 127 8.07 -3.44 7.77
N GLU A 128 6.89 -3.66 8.34
CA GLU A 128 5.90 -4.59 7.81
C GLU A 128 5.31 -4.16 6.46
N HIS A 129 5.21 -2.85 6.20
CA HIS A 129 4.67 -2.36 4.93
C HIS A 129 5.45 -2.88 3.71
N ALA A 130 6.77 -3.05 3.83
CA ALA A 130 7.59 -3.58 2.74
C ALA A 130 7.50 -5.11 2.57
N MET A 131 6.64 -5.80 3.34
CA MET A 131 6.46 -7.25 3.31
C MET A 131 5.05 -7.66 2.87
N VAL A 132 4.16 -6.73 2.67
CA VAL A 132 2.72 -6.98 2.54
C VAL A 132 2.36 -7.86 1.35
N LEU A 133 2.95 -7.65 0.19
CA LEU A 133 2.72 -8.54 -0.96
C LEU A 133 3.30 -9.93 -0.70
N GLY A 134 4.45 -10.02 -0.06
CA GLY A 134 5.02 -11.28 0.41
C GLY A 134 4.07 -12.01 1.38
N ASN A 135 3.50 -11.31 2.34
CA ASN A 135 2.52 -11.88 3.29
C ASN A 135 1.29 -12.44 2.57
N LEU A 136 0.74 -11.67 1.61
CA LEU A 136 -0.39 -12.12 0.78
C LEU A 136 -0.09 -13.39 -0.01
N MET A 137 1.18 -13.64 -0.31
CA MET A 137 1.66 -14.85 -0.99
C MET A 137 2.13 -15.96 -0.02
N GLY A 138 2.06 -15.74 1.29
CA GLY A 138 2.47 -16.70 2.31
C GLY A 138 3.98 -16.76 2.52
N ASP A 139 4.76 -15.77 2.09
CA ASP A 139 6.24 -15.79 2.05
C ASP A 139 6.91 -14.59 2.76
N GLY A 140 6.18 -13.64 3.30
CA GLY A 140 6.71 -12.46 3.99
C GLY A 140 7.07 -12.70 5.47
N ASP A 141 6.55 -11.87 6.36
CA ASP A 141 6.63 -12.12 7.80
C ASP A 141 5.76 -13.33 8.18
N PRO A 142 6.33 -14.36 8.82
CA PRO A 142 5.56 -15.55 9.23
C PRO A 142 4.36 -15.26 10.15
N VAL A 143 4.37 -14.15 10.89
CA VAL A 143 3.26 -13.75 11.77
C VAL A 143 2.11 -13.23 10.93
N PHE A 144 2.39 -12.36 9.96
CA PHE A 144 1.38 -11.77 9.08
C PHE A 144 0.94 -12.72 7.96
N ALA A 145 1.84 -13.50 7.41
CA ALA A 145 1.52 -14.49 6.39
C ALA A 145 0.51 -15.55 6.89
N ARG A 146 0.52 -15.91 8.17
CA ARG A 146 -0.45 -16.85 8.78
C ARG A 146 -1.87 -16.29 8.85
N GLU A 147 -2.04 -14.96 8.80
CA GLU A 147 -3.36 -14.32 8.77
C GLU A 147 -4.03 -14.46 7.38
N VAL A 148 -3.27 -14.85 6.36
CA VAL A 148 -3.75 -15.06 5.00
C VAL A 148 -4.20 -16.50 4.82
N LYS A 149 -5.50 -16.75 4.89
CA LYS A 149 -6.07 -18.11 4.81
C LYS A 149 -5.91 -18.75 3.43
N LYS A 150 -5.94 -17.94 2.37
CA LYS A 150 -5.75 -18.39 1.00
C LYS A 150 -4.66 -17.54 0.34
N PRO A 151 -3.38 -17.96 0.39
CA PRO A 151 -2.30 -17.22 -0.23
C PRO A 151 -2.48 -17.05 -1.74
N LEU A 152 -2.04 -15.90 -2.25
CA LEU A 152 -1.96 -15.65 -3.69
C LEU A 152 -0.86 -16.52 -4.31
N THR A 153 -1.07 -16.90 -5.55
CA THR A 153 -0.06 -17.56 -6.40
C THR A 153 0.61 -16.55 -7.32
N GLY A 154 1.80 -16.87 -7.83
CA GLY A 154 2.50 -15.96 -8.76
C GLY A 154 1.72 -15.66 -10.03
N GLY A 155 0.89 -16.59 -10.51
CA GLY A 155 0.01 -16.38 -11.66
C GLY A 155 -1.11 -15.37 -11.44
N GLN A 156 -1.39 -15.02 -10.18
CA GLN A 156 -2.38 -14.01 -9.79
C GLN A 156 -1.77 -12.61 -9.63
N VAL A 157 -0.43 -12.49 -9.59
CA VAL A 157 0.25 -11.25 -9.17
C VAL A 157 1.02 -10.62 -10.32
N ALA A 158 0.81 -9.33 -10.53
CA ALA A 158 1.64 -8.49 -11.40
C ALA A 158 2.12 -7.25 -10.64
N ILE A 159 3.44 -7.02 -10.62
CA ILE A 159 4.05 -5.80 -10.09
C ILE A 159 4.26 -4.85 -11.26
N VAL A 160 3.78 -3.62 -11.15
CA VAL A 160 3.82 -2.60 -12.20
C VAL A 160 4.54 -1.36 -11.68
N GLY A 161 5.58 -0.95 -12.37
CA GLY A 161 6.29 0.29 -12.06
C GLY A 161 7.50 0.17 -11.14
N PRO A 162 7.98 -1.04 -10.73
CA PRO A 162 9.09 -1.09 -9.81
C PRO A 162 10.33 -0.46 -10.43
N SER A 163 10.86 0.52 -9.73
CA SER A 163 12.03 1.27 -10.20
C SER A 163 13.32 0.48 -9.99
N ARG A 164 13.38 -0.25 -8.90
CA ARG A 164 14.49 -1.14 -8.51
C ARG A 164 14.02 -2.10 -7.42
N PHE A 165 14.58 -3.30 -7.40
CA PHE A 165 14.53 -4.16 -6.22
C PHE A 165 15.57 -3.68 -5.20
N ASN A 166 15.22 -3.60 -3.94
CA ASN A 166 16.10 -3.09 -2.88
C ASN A 166 17.24 -4.05 -2.57
N SER A 167 17.06 -5.34 -2.88
CA SER A 167 18.09 -6.34 -2.65
C SER A 167 18.03 -7.47 -3.69
N PRO A 168 19.15 -8.21 -3.91
CA PRO A 168 19.14 -9.44 -4.69
C PRO A 168 18.19 -10.51 -4.12
N LYS A 169 17.93 -10.50 -2.80
CA LYS A 169 16.97 -11.41 -2.17
C LYS A 169 15.55 -11.18 -2.67
N GLU A 170 15.12 -9.92 -2.77
CA GLU A 170 13.79 -9.58 -3.31
C GLU A 170 13.62 -10.05 -4.77
N SER A 171 14.63 -9.81 -5.61
CA SER A 171 14.62 -10.33 -6.99
C SER A 171 14.46 -11.86 -7.04
N ALA A 172 15.19 -12.58 -6.18
CA ALA A 172 15.09 -14.03 -6.10
C ALA A 172 13.72 -14.51 -5.60
N ILE A 173 13.07 -13.77 -4.69
CA ILE A 173 11.71 -14.07 -4.23
C ILE A 173 10.70 -13.88 -5.36
N VAL A 174 10.77 -12.78 -6.11
CA VAL A 174 9.90 -12.52 -7.27
C VAL A 174 10.01 -13.65 -8.30
N GLU A 175 11.25 -14.06 -8.63
CA GLU A 175 11.51 -15.16 -9.57
C GLU A 175 10.98 -16.49 -9.04
N ARG A 176 11.29 -16.83 -7.80
CA ARG A 176 10.86 -18.08 -7.15
C ARG A 176 9.34 -18.21 -7.05
N LEU A 177 8.66 -17.12 -6.72
CA LEU A 177 7.20 -17.09 -6.62
C LEU A 177 6.51 -16.97 -8.00
N GLY A 178 7.24 -16.66 -9.05
CA GLY A 178 6.72 -16.61 -10.43
C GLY A 178 5.82 -15.40 -10.69
N MET A 179 6.04 -14.30 -10.00
CA MET A 179 5.29 -13.06 -10.22
C MET A 179 5.65 -12.40 -11.54
N LYS A 180 4.66 -11.76 -12.18
CA LYS A 180 4.90 -10.96 -13.36
C LYS A 180 5.37 -9.56 -12.98
N VAL A 181 6.44 -9.09 -13.63
CA VAL A 181 6.95 -7.73 -13.44
C VAL A 181 6.84 -6.94 -14.72
N PHE A 182 6.32 -5.73 -14.61
CA PHE A 182 6.23 -4.74 -15.69
C PHE A 182 7.02 -3.49 -15.25
N PRO A 183 8.24 -3.27 -15.77
CA PRO A 183 8.99 -2.05 -15.53
C PRO A 183 8.18 -0.79 -15.87
N PRO A 184 8.48 0.36 -15.27
CA PRO A 184 7.68 1.58 -15.45
C PRO A 184 7.52 1.98 -16.92
N GLU A 185 8.53 1.77 -17.75
CA GLU A 185 8.51 2.08 -19.17
C GLU A 185 7.41 1.34 -19.96
N THR A 186 7.00 0.18 -19.45
CA THR A 186 5.94 -0.65 -20.06
C THR A 186 4.59 0.05 -20.10
N VAL A 187 4.34 0.95 -19.13
CA VAL A 187 3.04 1.63 -18.98
C VAL A 187 3.09 3.13 -19.29
N PHE A 188 4.20 3.65 -19.83
CA PHE A 188 4.29 5.07 -20.13
C PHE A 188 3.27 5.51 -21.18
N GLU A 189 3.16 4.76 -22.28
CA GLU A 189 2.30 5.14 -23.40
C GLU A 189 0.98 4.37 -23.45
N THR A 190 0.95 3.14 -22.96
CA THR A 190 -0.21 2.24 -23.07
C THR A 190 -0.28 1.29 -21.89
N SER A 191 -1.47 0.78 -21.59
CA SER A 191 -1.70 -0.25 -20.57
C SER A 191 -1.72 -1.68 -21.16
N THR A 192 -1.48 -1.82 -22.46
CA THR A 192 -1.75 -3.04 -23.24
C THR A 192 -1.06 -4.27 -22.65
N ALA A 193 0.22 -4.17 -22.30
CA ALA A 193 0.95 -5.32 -21.77
C ALA A 193 0.35 -5.87 -20.47
N VAL A 194 -0.12 -4.99 -19.58
CA VAL A 194 -0.76 -5.38 -18.32
C VAL A 194 -2.15 -5.96 -18.56
N THR A 195 -2.96 -5.32 -19.41
CA THR A 195 -4.31 -5.81 -19.74
C THR A 195 -4.28 -7.11 -20.51
N ASP A 196 -3.29 -7.34 -21.36
CA ASP A 196 -3.13 -8.61 -22.07
C ASP A 196 -2.69 -9.73 -21.14
N TRP A 197 -1.80 -9.45 -20.17
CA TRP A 197 -1.49 -10.39 -19.11
C TRP A 197 -2.74 -10.75 -18.29
N LEU A 198 -3.55 -9.75 -17.90
CA LEU A 198 -4.78 -9.97 -17.15
C LEU A 198 -5.78 -10.83 -17.94
N LYS A 199 -5.97 -10.59 -19.24
CA LYS A 199 -6.79 -11.43 -20.10
C LYS A 199 -6.26 -12.86 -20.20
N ALA A 200 -4.94 -13.00 -20.38
CA ALA A 200 -4.28 -14.30 -20.51
C ALA A 200 -4.33 -15.13 -19.22
N SER A 201 -4.39 -14.48 -18.05
CA SER A 201 -4.55 -15.16 -16.76
C SER A 201 -5.90 -15.87 -16.64
N GLY A 202 -6.92 -15.40 -17.33
CA GLY A 202 -8.30 -15.89 -17.24
C GLY A 202 -9.03 -15.48 -15.95
N LEU A 203 -8.40 -14.71 -15.08
CA LEU A 203 -8.98 -14.23 -13.82
C LEU A 203 -10.03 -13.13 -14.10
N LYS A 204 -11.15 -13.21 -13.41
CA LYS A 204 -12.31 -12.34 -13.66
C LYS A 204 -12.38 -11.12 -12.75
N HIS A 205 -11.80 -11.24 -11.56
CA HIS A 205 -11.77 -10.18 -10.57
C HIS A 205 -10.36 -9.61 -10.44
N VAL A 206 -10.26 -8.33 -10.11
CA VAL A 206 -8.96 -7.68 -9.92
C VAL A 206 -8.99 -6.74 -8.72
N ALA A 207 -7.93 -6.79 -7.91
CA ALA A 207 -7.61 -5.79 -6.91
C ALA A 207 -6.34 -5.04 -7.31
N ILE A 208 -6.32 -3.74 -7.09
CA ILE A 208 -5.20 -2.87 -7.42
C ILE A 208 -4.69 -2.23 -6.13
N HIS A 209 -3.43 -2.45 -5.81
CA HIS A 209 -2.68 -1.60 -4.90
C HIS A 209 -2.07 -0.45 -5.68
N PHE A 210 -2.29 0.76 -5.24
CA PHE A 210 -1.64 1.95 -5.77
C PHE A 210 -0.86 2.64 -4.67
N ASP A 211 0.44 2.41 -4.66
CA ASP A 211 1.38 3.20 -3.89
C ASP A 211 1.64 4.53 -4.62
N ILE A 212 1.44 5.64 -3.90
CA ILE A 212 1.67 6.98 -4.45
C ILE A 212 3.15 7.20 -4.77
N ASP A 213 4.06 6.50 -4.11
CA ASP A 213 5.50 6.63 -4.38
C ASP A 213 5.93 5.96 -5.70
N SER A 214 5.04 5.19 -6.37
CA SER A 214 5.24 4.79 -7.77
C SER A 214 5.31 5.99 -8.73
N LEU A 215 4.80 7.15 -8.29
CA LEU A 215 4.82 8.37 -9.09
C LEU A 215 6.20 9.05 -9.01
N ASP A 216 6.56 9.74 -10.09
CA ASP A 216 7.79 10.53 -10.16
C ASP A 216 7.69 11.76 -9.22
N PRO A 217 8.58 11.88 -8.22
CA PRO A 217 8.53 12.96 -7.23
C PRO A 217 8.72 14.36 -7.83
N ARG A 218 9.18 14.48 -9.07
CA ARG A 218 9.25 15.76 -9.79
C ARG A 218 7.87 16.28 -10.22
N PHE A 219 6.88 15.40 -10.30
CA PHE A 219 5.53 15.73 -10.78
C PHE A 219 4.44 15.50 -9.74
N PHE A 220 4.73 14.74 -8.70
CA PHE A 220 3.82 14.52 -7.58
C PHE A 220 4.57 14.65 -6.25
N TYR A 221 4.26 15.70 -5.48
CA TYR A 221 5.08 16.11 -4.33
C TYR A 221 4.66 15.47 -3.00
N SER A 222 3.43 15.00 -2.88
CA SER A 222 2.89 14.45 -1.62
C SER A 222 3.29 12.99 -1.40
N GLN A 223 4.59 12.73 -1.39
CA GLN A 223 5.19 11.40 -1.20
C GLN A 223 6.51 11.49 -0.43
N PHE A 224 6.99 10.38 0.11
CA PHE A 224 8.15 10.34 1.01
C PHE A 224 9.43 10.98 0.43
N PRO A 225 9.85 10.75 -0.82
CA PRO A 225 11.06 11.35 -1.38
C PRO A 225 11.10 12.89 -1.34
N ASN A 226 9.95 13.52 -1.20
CA ASN A 226 9.84 15.00 -1.14
C ASN A 226 9.71 15.53 0.29
N ASP A 227 10.14 14.77 1.29
CA ASP A 227 10.14 15.24 2.68
C ASP A 227 10.92 16.55 2.81
N PRO A 228 10.26 17.63 3.29
CA PRO A 228 10.90 18.94 3.42
C PRO A 228 11.94 19.01 4.56
N ASN A 229 11.99 18.00 5.43
CA ASN A 229 12.97 17.93 6.52
C ASN A 229 14.25 17.20 6.09
N GLY A 230 14.33 16.69 4.86
CA GLY A 230 15.52 16.05 4.31
C GLY A 230 15.78 14.66 4.89
N ILE A 231 14.75 13.91 5.25
CA ILE A 231 14.91 12.49 5.63
C ILE A 231 15.52 11.76 4.43
N PRO A 232 16.62 11.02 4.61
CA PRO A 232 17.21 10.26 3.51
C PRO A 232 16.22 9.24 2.95
N PHE A 233 16.10 9.19 1.63
CA PHE A 233 15.35 8.18 0.92
C PHE A 233 16.31 7.28 0.17
N ASP A 234 16.60 6.12 0.75
CA ASP A 234 17.64 5.22 0.26
C ASP A 234 17.18 4.28 -0.85
N THR A 235 15.88 4.33 -1.21
CA THR A 235 15.31 3.51 -2.28
C THR A 235 15.19 4.30 -3.58
N ALA A 236 14.92 3.61 -4.69
CA ALA A 236 14.72 4.28 -5.96
C ALA A 236 13.33 4.91 -6.01
N PRO A 237 13.19 6.20 -6.36
CA PRO A 237 11.89 6.85 -6.49
C PRO A 237 11.12 6.31 -7.69
N GLY A 238 9.81 6.47 -7.66
CA GLY A 238 8.91 6.14 -8.77
C GLY A 238 9.17 6.96 -10.03
N LYS A 239 8.65 6.48 -11.15
CA LYS A 239 8.84 7.09 -12.48
C LYS A 239 7.53 7.32 -13.23
N LEU A 240 6.41 6.92 -12.66
CA LEU A 240 5.11 7.06 -13.29
C LEU A 240 4.55 8.48 -13.14
N LYS A 241 3.63 8.84 -14.03
CA LYS A 241 2.79 10.02 -13.87
C LYS A 241 1.39 9.61 -13.47
N ILE A 242 0.68 10.48 -12.76
CA ILE A 242 -0.67 10.19 -12.27
C ILE A 242 -1.65 9.87 -13.43
N GLU A 243 -1.48 10.50 -14.60
CA GLU A 243 -2.28 10.23 -15.77
C GLU A 243 -2.05 8.81 -16.33
N GLN A 244 -0.82 8.30 -16.21
CA GLN A 244 -0.46 6.94 -16.62
C GLN A 244 -1.11 5.91 -15.70
N VAL A 245 -1.05 6.13 -14.39
CA VAL A 245 -1.72 5.27 -13.40
C VAL A 245 -3.24 5.34 -13.56
N THR A 246 -3.80 6.54 -13.75
CA THR A 246 -5.24 6.71 -14.02
C THR A 246 -5.68 5.92 -15.23
N ARG A 247 -4.97 6.03 -16.37
CA ARG A 247 -5.24 5.25 -17.57
C ARG A 247 -5.16 3.75 -17.28
N LEU A 248 -4.11 3.30 -16.59
CA LEU A 248 -3.90 1.89 -16.24
C LEU A 248 -5.10 1.34 -15.46
N ILE A 249 -5.54 2.01 -14.40
CA ILE A 249 -6.69 1.60 -13.59
C ILE A 249 -7.96 1.54 -14.42
N LEU A 250 -8.21 2.55 -15.26
CA LEU A 250 -9.39 2.57 -16.14
C LEU A 250 -9.38 1.44 -17.17
N ASP A 251 -8.24 1.12 -17.75
CA ASP A 251 -8.13 0.05 -18.76
C ASP A 251 -8.21 -1.34 -18.11
N ILE A 252 -7.69 -1.52 -16.90
CA ILE A 252 -7.87 -2.72 -16.09
C ILE A 252 -9.36 -2.93 -15.79
N GLY A 253 -10.07 -1.90 -15.33
CA GLY A 253 -11.51 -1.97 -15.02
C GLY A 253 -12.41 -2.24 -16.23
N LYS A 254 -11.92 -2.04 -17.47
CA LYS A 254 -12.59 -2.48 -18.70
C LYS A 254 -12.30 -3.94 -19.05
N THR A 255 -11.26 -4.51 -18.45
CA THR A 255 -10.76 -5.85 -18.77
C THR A 255 -11.28 -6.92 -17.82
N ALA A 256 -11.38 -6.59 -16.53
CA ALA A 256 -11.91 -7.48 -15.48
C ALA A 256 -12.73 -6.68 -14.47
N ASP A 257 -13.46 -7.37 -13.60
CA ASP A 257 -14.23 -6.71 -12.54
C ASP A 257 -13.30 -6.18 -11.44
N LEU A 258 -13.18 -4.85 -11.33
CA LEU A 258 -12.38 -4.19 -10.32
C LEU A 258 -13.11 -4.23 -8.98
N VAL A 259 -12.69 -5.14 -8.11
CA VAL A 259 -13.30 -5.40 -6.80
C VAL A 259 -12.51 -4.85 -5.63
N GLY A 260 -11.24 -4.49 -5.83
CA GLY A 260 -10.37 -3.92 -4.81
C GLY A 260 -9.55 -2.74 -5.34
N LEU A 261 -9.44 -1.67 -4.55
CA LEU A 261 -8.52 -0.56 -4.81
C LEU A 261 -7.98 -0.03 -3.48
N GLY A 262 -6.69 -0.17 -3.27
CA GLY A 262 -5.96 0.52 -2.20
C GLY A 262 -5.20 1.72 -2.74
N ILE A 263 -5.20 2.83 -2.02
CA ILE A 263 -4.35 3.99 -2.29
C ILE A 263 -3.58 4.27 -1.01
N ALA A 264 -2.26 4.13 -1.04
CA ALA A 264 -1.38 4.21 0.10
C ALA A 264 -0.24 5.25 -0.08
N GLU A 265 0.52 5.49 0.96
CA GLU A 265 1.74 6.31 1.00
C GLU A 265 1.52 7.79 0.62
N HIS A 266 0.31 8.33 0.85
CA HIS A 266 0.03 9.75 0.63
C HIS A 266 0.57 10.59 1.78
N MET A 267 1.60 11.38 1.49
CA MET A 267 2.26 12.26 2.46
C MET A 267 2.04 13.74 2.12
N PRO A 268 0.98 14.39 2.61
CA PRO A 268 0.64 15.78 2.30
C PRO A 268 1.48 16.76 3.13
N TRP A 269 2.75 16.91 2.80
CA TRP A 269 3.76 17.68 3.54
C TRP A 269 3.34 19.11 3.84
N ASP A 270 2.80 19.82 2.86
CA ASP A 270 2.36 21.21 3.03
C ASP A 270 1.16 21.32 3.98
N ALA A 271 0.19 20.41 3.87
CA ALA A 271 -0.94 20.36 4.79
C ALA A 271 -0.48 20.01 6.21
N TRP A 272 0.50 19.12 6.35
CA TRP A 272 1.13 18.79 7.62
C TRP A 272 1.82 20.00 8.25
N ASN A 273 2.61 20.73 7.49
CA ASN A 273 3.31 21.93 7.96
C ASN A 273 2.33 23.03 8.39
N LEU A 274 1.25 23.23 7.61
CA LEU A 274 0.17 24.15 7.97
C LEU A 274 -0.55 23.73 9.26
N LYS A 275 -0.86 22.43 9.40
CA LYS A 275 -1.46 21.88 10.63
C LYS A 275 -0.60 22.21 11.84
N ARG A 276 0.69 21.93 11.82
CA ARG A 276 1.62 22.21 12.91
C ARG A 276 1.70 23.71 13.22
N MET A 277 1.76 24.55 12.21
CA MET A 277 1.74 26.00 12.37
C MET A 277 0.46 26.43 13.11
N MET A 278 -0.71 25.99 12.67
CA MET A 278 -1.98 26.34 13.31
C MET A 278 -2.05 25.86 14.76
N GLU A 279 -1.59 24.66 15.05
CA GLU A 279 -1.51 24.11 16.42
C GLU A 279 -0.60 24.92 17.36
N SER A 280 0.38 25.64 16.82
CA SER A 280 1.27 26.50 17.57
C SER A 280 0.66 27.87 17.94
N LEU A 281 -0.41 28.29 17.26
CA LEU A 281 -1.00 29.62 17.41
C LEU A 281 -1.96 29.69 18.60
N PRO A 282 -1.70 30.55 19.62
CA PRO A 282 -2.55 30.64 20.81
C PRO A 282 -4.01 31.01 20.51
N ILE A 283 -4.25 31.77 19.41
CA ILE A 283 -5.61 32.20 19.02
C ILE A 283 -6.49 31.05 18.53
N LEU A 284 -5.90 29.90 18.22
CA LEU A 284 -6.61 28.71 17.76
C LEU A 284 -6.76 27.62 18.84
N LYS A 285 -6.35 27.92 20.07
CA LYS A 285 -6.41 27.01 21.24
C LYS A 285 -7.60 27.32 22.14
#